data_f061d0620ad5fddb6f5ad99c2b0f988a
#
_entry.id   f061d0620ad5fddb6f5ad99c2b0f988a
#
_cell.length_a   1.000
_cell.length_b   1.000
_cell.length_c   1.000
_cell.angle_alpha   90.00
_cell.angle_beta   90.00
_cell.angle_gamma   90.00
#
_symmetry.space_group_name_H-M   'P 1'
#
loop_
_entity.id
_entity.type
_entity.pdbx_description
1 polymer ?
#
loop_
_entity_poly.entity_id
_entity_poly.type
_entity_poly.pdbx_seq_one_letter_code
_entity_poly.pdbx_strand_id
1 'polypeptide(L)'
;MSAQPEDPGVSVVRLAPGPVTPDDVRTAARWLADGVGRHPDAAFDAQAGPVRWSCWATAEHVVDDLLAYALQVAGLPLLDYLPLAGPKGEDEIAHVKREAGAAGMAEVLLAGGELLAAQVGARPDTARAYHPYGLSDPQGFAAMGIVEILVHGRDILEGLTGIAPDLPEGLSARVLARLFPDLPDRTGDLPAAQVLVWATGRCELPGLARRTRWRWDATVR
;
A
#
# COMPACT_ATOMS: atom_id res chain seq x y z
N MET A 1 42.85 14.67 34.09
CA MET A 1 41.39 14.55 33.90
C MET A 1 41.02 15.43 32.72
N SER A 2 40.96 14.85 31.52
CA SER A 2 40.60 15.57 30.30
C SER A 2 39.11 15.30 30.05
N ALA A 3 38.32 16.38 30.07
CA ALA A 3 36.94 16.33 29.70
C ALA A 3 36.84 16.13 28.18
N GLN A 4 36.13 15.10 27.76
CA GLN A 4 35.74 14.95 26.36
C GLN A 4 34.61 15.95 26.03
N PRO A 5 34.61 16.58 24.85
CA PRO A 5 33.50 17.41 24.44
C PRO A 5 32.27 16.54 24.11
N GLU A 6 31.15 16.85 24.72
CA GLU A 6 29.84 16.29 24.37
C GLU A 6 29.52 16.73 22.93
N ASP A 7 29.29 15.73 22.08
CA ASP A 7 28.80 15.91 20.70
C ASP A 7 27.36 16.50 20.79
N PRO A 8 27.08 17.70 20.26
CA PRO A 8 25.73 18.22 20.24
C PRO A 8 24.93 17.39 19.23
N GLY A 9 24.14 16.44 19.73
CA GLY A 9 23.25 15.61 18.93
C GLY A 9 22.48 16.47 17.94
N VAL A 10 22.74 16.27 16.65
CA VAL A 10 21.99 16.87 15.57
C VAL A 10 20.57 16.32 15.66
N SER A 11 19.66 17.11 16.25
CA SER A 11 18.23 16.83 16.23
C SER A 11 17.78 16.92 14.78
N VAL A 12 17.59 15.78 14.14
CA VAL A 12 16.98 15.71 12.79
C VAL A 12 15.52 16.13 12.96
N VAL A 13 15.22 17.38 12.64
CA VAL A 13 13.83 17.84 12.53
C VAL A 13 13.19 17.07 11.38
N ARG A 14 12.46 16.01 11.69
CA ARG A 14 11.61 15.34 10.71
C ARG A 14 10.46 16.28 10.38
N LEU A 15 10.47 16.81 9.17
CA LEU A 15 9.29 17.50 8.63
C LEU A 15 8.12 16.50 8.63
N ALA A 16 6.96 16.98 9.08
CA ALA A 16 5.74 16.17 8.99
C ALA A 16 5.53 15.72 7.53
N PRO A 17 5.22 14.45 7.27
CA PRO A 17 4.95 14.01 5.91
C PRO A 17 3.76 14.78 5.37
N GLY A 18 3.89 15.30 4.13
CA GLY A 18 2.80 16.00 3.45
C GLY A 18 1.61 15.08 3.18
N PRO A 19 0.50 15.61 2.63
CA PRO A 19 -0.68 14.83 2.28
C PRO A 19 -0.33 13.78 1.23
N VAL A 20 -1.14 12.72 1.19
CA VAL A 20 -1.08 11.73 0.10
C VAL A 20 -1.68 12.32 -1.16
N THR A 21 -1.03 12.16 -2.29
CA THR A 21 -1.39 12.78 -3.57
C THR A 21 -1.70 11.74 -4.66
N PRO A 22 -2.41 12.12 -5.75
CA PRO A 22 -2.55 11.25 -6.92
C PRO A 22 -1.20 10.78 -7.51
N ASP A 23 -0.16 11.64 -7.47
CA ASP A 23 1.16 11.29 -7.99
C ASP A 23 1.88 10.26 -7.12
N ASP A 24 1.55 10.18 -5.83
CA ASP A 24 2.04 9.12 -4.95
C ASP A 24 1.49 7.76 -5.36
N VAL A 25 0.21 7.68 -5.76
CA VAL A 25 -0.41 6.44 -6.28
C VAL A 25 0.30 6.01 -7.56
N ARG A 26 0.52 6.93 -8.50
CA ARG A 26 1.27 6.66 -9.75
C ARG A 26 2.68 6.17 -9.48
N THR A 27 3.33 6.77 -8.49
CA THR A 27 4.71 6.41 -8.10
C THR A 27 4.76 5.02 -7.48
N ALA A 28 3.83 4.68 -6.61
CA ALA A 28 3.71 3.34 -6.03
C ALA A 28 3.41 2.29 -7.11
N ALA A 29 2.45 2.57 -8.01
CA ALA A 29 2.11 1.65 -9.09
C ALA A 29 3.31 1.38 -10.03
N ARG A 30 4.07 2.41 -10.39
CA ARG A 30 5.32 2.24 -11.17
C ARG A 30 6.35 1.40 -10.43
N TRP A 31 6.55 1.64 -9.13
CA TRP A 31 7.48 0.86 -8.32
C TRP A 31 7.18 -0.64 -8.38
N LEU A 32 5.91 -1.04 -8.22
CA LEU A 32 5.51 -2.43 -8.29
C LEU A 32 5.56 -2.98 -9.72
N ALA A 33 5.02 -2.26 -10.70
CA ALA A 33 5.02 -2.68 -12.10
C ALA A 33 6.46 -2.90 -12.64
N ASP A 34 7.39 -2.01 -12.32
CA ASP A 34 8.80 -2.16 -12.65
C ASP A 34 9.43 -3.38 -11.95
N GLY A 35 9.01 -3.66 -10.74
CA GLY A 35 9.43 -4.82 -9.99
C GLY A 35 8.99 -6.11 -10.68
N VAL A 36 7.68 -6.28 -10.89
CA VAL A 36 7.10 -7.52 -11.43
C VAL A 36 7.48 -7.77 -12.90
N GLY A 37 7.56 -6.73 -13.72
CA GLY A 37 7.84 -6.85 -15.14
C GLY A 37 9.25 -7.38 -15.50
N ARG A 38 10.14 -7.54 -14.52
CA ARG A 38 11.51 -8.05 -14.72
C ARG A 38 11.63 -9.56 -14.54
N HIS A 39 10.56 -10.24 -14.11
CA HIS A 39 10.63 -11.64 -13.73
C HIS A 39 9.96 -12.57 -14.76
N PRO A 40 10.46 -13.81 -14.92
CA PRO A 40 9.83 -14.81 -15.78
C PRO A 40 8.42 -15.17 -15.29
N ASP A 41 7.51 -15.42 -16.20
CA ASP A 41 6.11 -15.73 -15.89
C ASP A 41 5.94 -16.93 -14.95
N ALA A 42 6.79 -17.95 -15.06
CA ALA A 42 6.76 -19.14 -14.21
C ALA A 42 7.07 -18.83 -12.73
N ALA A 43 7.78 -17.74 -12.43
CA ALA A 43 8.09 -17.37 -11.05
C ALA A 43 6.84 -16.93 -10.26
N PHE A 44 5.77 -16.52 -10.94
CA PHE A 44 4.55 -16.02 -10.30
C PHE A 44 3.69 -17.09 -9.62
N ASP A 45 4.00 -18.37 -9.80
CA ASP A 45 3.34 -19.47 -9.07
C ASP A 45 3.93 -19.65 -7.66
N ALA A 46 5.07 -19.02 -7.35
CA ALA A 46 5.64 -19.01 -6.01
C ALA A 46 4.71 -18.29 -5.02
N GLN A 47 4.79 -18.66 -3.74
CA GLN A 47 4.07 -18.00 -2.67
C GLN A 47 4.62 -16.57 -2.48
N ALA A 48 3.73 -15.59 -2.32
CA ALA A 48 4.10 -14.20 -2.05
C ALA A 48 4.42 -14.00 -0.56
N GLY A 49 5.70 -13.88 -0.23
CA GLY A 49 6.17 -13.65 1.15
C GLY A 49 5.41 -14.47 2.21
N PRO A 50 4.86 -13.83 3.26
CA PRO A 50 4.15 -14.53 4.34
C PRO A 50 2.67 -14.83 4.04
N VAL A 51 2.09 -14.35 2.94
CA VAL A 51 0.68 -14.61 2.59
C VAL A 51 0.51 -15.99 1.97
N ARG A 52 -0.71 -16.52 1.97
CA ARG A 52 -0.97 -17.89 1.46
C ARG A 52 -1.17 -17.94 -0.06
N TRP A 53 -1.27 -16.79 -0.70
CA TRP A 53 -1.52 -16.66 -2.13
C TRP A 53 -0.21 -16.76 -2.93
N SER A 54 -0.32 -17.13 -4.19
CA SER A 54 0.79 -17.02 -5.13
C SER A 54 1.10 -15.54 -5.44
N CYS A 55 2.28 -15.29 -5.98
CA CYS A 55 2.63 -13.94 -6.44
C CYS A 55 1.62 -13.42 -7.47
N TRP A 56 1.10 -14.30 -8.35
CA TRP A 56 0.07 -13.92 -9.32
C TRP A 56 -1.23 -13.50 -8.65
N ALA A 57 -1.79 -14.36 -7.80
CA ALA A 57 -3.04 -14.06 -7.10
C ALA A 57 -2.92 -12.83 -6.20
N THR A 58 -1.77 -12.61 -5.56
CA THR A 58 -1.52 -11.41 -4.77
C THR A 58 -1.46 -10.16 -5.65
N ALA A 59 -0.89 -10.25 -6.86
CA ALA A 59 -0.89 -9.13 -7.80
C ALA A 59 -2.29 -8.83 -8.36
N GLU A 60 -3.11 -9.87 -8.63
CA GLU A 60 -4.52 -9.69 -8.99
C GLU A 60 -5.30 -8.97 -7.88
N HIS A 61 -5.10 -9.36 -6.62
CA HIS A 61 -5.70 -8.70 -5.47
C HIS A 61 -5.34 -7.20 -5.41
N VAL A 62 -4.08 -6.83 -5.63
CA VAL A 62 -3.68 -5.41 -5.70
C VAL A 62 -4.40 -4.68 -6.83
N VAL A 63 -4.54 -5.31 -8.01
CA VAL A 63 -5.29 -4.74 -9.13
C VAL A 63 -6.75 -4.53 -8.75
N ASP A 64 -7.37 -5.54 -8.12
CA ASP A 64 -8.77 -5.49 -7.70
C ASP A 64 -9.02 -4.34 -6.72
N ASP A 65 -8.18 -4.20 -5.69
CA ASP A 65 -8.28 -3.11 -4.72
C ASP A 65 -8.13 -1.73 -5.36
N LEU A 66 -7.19 -1.56 -6.29
CA LEU A 66 -7.04 -0.29 -7.02
C LEU A 66 -8.30 0.07 -7.80
N LEU A 67 -8.93 -0.90 -8.46
CA LEU A 67 -10.17 -0.71 -9.21
C LEU A 67 -11.34 -0.46 -8.28
N ALA A 68 -11.49 -1.25 -7.21
CA ALA A 68 -12.54 -1.08 -6.22
C ALA A 68 -12.47 0.31 -5.56
N TYR A 69 -11.28 0.77 -5.15
CA TYR A 69 -11.10 2.10 -4.57
C TYR A 69 -11.37 3.22 -5.58
N ALA A 70 -10.95 3.06 -6.83
CA ALA A 70 -11.28 4.02 -7.89
C ALA A 70 -12.80 4.13 -8.09
N LEU A 71 -13.51 3.02 -8.10
CA LEU A 71 -14.96 2.97 -8.23
C LEU A 71 -15.67 3.58 -7.01
N GLN A 72 -15.17 3.31 -5.79
CA GLN A 72 -15.69 3.93 -4.55
C GLN A 72 -15.55 5.47 -4.60
N VAL A 73 -14.38 5.98 -5.01
CA VAL A 73 -14.15 7.44 -5.16
C VAL A 73 -15.00 8.01 -6.30
N ALA A 74 -15.23 7.26 -7.36
CA ALA A 74 -16.07 7.70 -8.48
C ALA A 74 -17.56 7.77 -8.10
N GLY A 75 -18.07 6.76 -7.40
CA GLY A 75 -19.50 6.60 -7.08
C GLY A 75 -19.92 7.25 -5.78
N LEU A 76 -19.00 7.47 -4.83
CA LEU A 76 -19.23 8.04 -3.50
C LEU A 76 -20.35 7.33 -2.70
N PRO A 77 -20.44 6.01 -2.66
CA PRO A 77 -21.43 5.32 -1.83
C PRO A 77 -21.08 5.49 -0.35
N LEU A 78 -22.09 5.65 0.52
CA LEU A 78 -21.87 5.97 1.93
C LEU A 78 -22.14 4.79 2.89
N LEU A 79 -22.76 3.71 2.42
CA LEU A 79 -23.24 2.63 3.29
C LEU A 79 -22.52 1.31 3.05
N ASP A 80 -22.07 1.05 1.83
CA ASP A 80 -21.44 -0.20 1.44
C ASP A 80 -20.57 0.01 0.21
N TYR A 81 -19.84 -1.02 -0.22
CA TYR A 81 -19.20 -1.04 -1.54
C TYR A 81 -20.25 -0.99 -2.66
N LEU A 82 -19.84 -0.53 -3.85
CA LEU A 82 -20.68 -0.67 -5.03
C LEU A 82 -20.99 -2.16 -5.26
N PRO A 83 -22.24 -2.52 -5.64
CA PRO A 83 -22.70 -3.92 -5.72
C PRO A 83 -22.15 -4.62 -6.98
N LEU A 84 -20.85 -4.81 -7.02
CA LEU A 84 -20.14 -5.52 -8.07
C LEU A 84 -19.69 -6.89 -7.55
N ALA A 85 -19.58 -7.85 -8.45
CA ALA A 85 -19.10 -9.19 -8.14
C ALA A 85 -18.33 -9.74 -9.35
N GLY A 86 -17.38 -10.62 -9.08
CA GLY A 86 -16.67 -11.36 -10.09
C GLY A 86 -17.57 -12.34 -10.85
N PRO A 87 -17.05 -13.00 -11.91
CA PRO A 87 -17.85 -13.82 -12.85
C PRO A 87 -18.63 -14.97 -12.21
N LYS A 88 -18.21 -15.45 -11.04
CA LYS A 88 -18.87 -16.53 -10.29
C LYS A 88 -19.47 -16.06 -8.96
N GLY A 89 -19.59 -14.73 -8.80
CA GLY A 89 -20.04 -14.14 -7.55
C GLY A 89 -18.93 -14.00 -6.50
N GLU A 90 -17.66 -14.05 -6.94
CA GLU A 90 -16.51 -13.73 -6.09
C GLU A 90 -16.57 -12.27 -5.67
N ASP A 91 -16.00 -11.96 -4.49
CA ASP A 91 -15.86 -10.58 -4.01
C ASP A 91 -14.88 -9.78 -4.89
N GLU A 92 -13.82 -10.43 -5.40
CA GLU A 92 -12.88 -9.84 -6.35
C GLU A 92 -13.50 -9.75 -7.75
N ILE A 93 -13.48 -8.56 -8.34
CA ILE A 93 -14.08 -8.26 -9.64
C ILE A 93 -13.07 -8.27 -10.78
N ALA A 94 -11.78 -8.20 -10.48
CA ALA A 94 -10.71 -8.08 -11.47
C ALA A 94 -9.77 -9.28 -11.47
N HIS A 95 -9.66 -9.91 -12.65
CA HIS A 95 -8.67 -10.96 -12.91
C HIS A 95 -7.83 -10.62 -14.15
N VAL A 96 -6.53 -10.89 -14.08
CA VAL A 96 -5.62 -10.68 -15.20
C VAL A 96 -5.45 -11.99 -15.96
N LYS A 97 -5.54 -11.94 -17.29
CA LYS A 97 -5.34 -13.13 -18.11
C LYS A 97 -3.95 -13.71 -17.90
N ARG A 98 -3.84 -14.95 -17.43
CA ARG A 98 -2.56 -15.59 -17.09
C ARG A 98 -1.59 -15.60 -18.29
N GLU A 99 -2.12 -15.75 -19.52
CA GLU A 99 -1.34 -15.73 -20.74
C GLU A 99 -0.74 -14.35 -21.09
N ALA A 100 -1.17 -13.28 -20.43
CA ALA A 100 -0.57 -11.96 -20.58
C ALA A 100 0.80 -11.85 -19.89
N GLY A 101 1.08 -12.78 -18.98
CA GLY A 101 2.36 -12.88 -18.29
C GLY A 101 2.70 -11.66 -17.40
N ALA A 102 3.96 -11.58 -17.00
CA ALA A 102 4.47 -10.50 -16.15
C ALA A 102 4.28 -9.11 -16.78
N ALA A 103 4.48 -9.00 -18.09
CA ALA A 103 4.32 -7.75 -18.82
C ALA A 103 2.86 -7.25 -18.78
N GLY A 104 1.88 -8.14 -19.04
CA GLY A 104 0.47 -7.79 -18.96
C GLY A 104 0.03 -7.45 -17.53
N MET A 105 0.55 -8.15 -16.51
CA MET A 105 0.31 -7.80 -15.11
C MET A 105 0.82 -6.39 -14.79
N ALA A 106 2.03 -6.04 -15.22
CA ALA A 106 2.60 -4.71 -15.02
C ALA A 106 1.75 -3.61 -15.70
N GLU A 107 1.27 -3.86 -16.93
CA GLU A 107 0.37 -2.93 -17.63
C GLU A 107 -0.94 -2.70 -16.85
N VAL A 108 -1.55 -3.76 -16.31
CA VAL A 108 -2.80 -3.66 -15.56
C VAL A 108 -2.61 -2.95 -14.22
N LEU A 109 -1.49 -3.20 -13.51
CA LEU A 109 -1.12 -2.47 -12.29
C LEU A 109 -0.97 -0.97 -12.56
N LEU A 110 -0.30 -0.60 -13.64
CA LEU A 110 -0.16 0.81 -14.04
C LEU A 110 -1.52 1.44 -14.37
N ALA A 111 -2.37 0.74 -15.11
CA ALA A 111 -3.71 1.22 -15.47
C ALA A 111 -4.61 1.39 -14.23
N GLY A 112 -4.60 0.44 -13.31
CA GLY A 112 -5.33 0.53 -12.04
C GLY A 112 -4.87 1.70 -11.18
N GLY A 113 -3.54 1.87 -11.04
CA GLY A 113 -2.95 3.01 -10.34
C GLY A 113 -3.31 4.36 -10.96
N GLU A 114 -3.29 4.46 -12.31
CA GLU A 114 -3.70 5.69 -13.01
C GLU A 114 -5.19 5.98 -12.82
N LEU A 115 -6.04 4.95 -12.88
CA LEU A 115 -7.47 5.11 -12.68
C LEU A 115 -7.77 5.64 -11.26
N LEU A 116 -7.19 5.04 -10.23
CA LEU A 116 -7.34 5.52 -8.85
C LEU A 116 -6.82 6.96 -8.70
N ALA A 117 -5.62 7.24 -9.21
CA ALA A 117 -5.04 8.58 -9.16
C ALA A 117 -5.92 9.63 -9.85
N ALA A 118 -6.49 9.31 -11.01
CA ALA A 118 -7.39 10.19 -11.73
C ALA A 118 -8.68 10.48 -10.94
N GLN A 119 -9.30 9.45 -10.34
CA GLN A 119 -10.50 9.62 -9.53
C GLN A 119 -10.22 10.44 -8.26
N VAL A 120 -9.12 10.17 -7.58
CA VAL A 120 -8.67 10.96 -6.40
C VAL A 120 -8.49 12.44 -6.77
N GLY A 121 -7.79 12.71 -7.88
CA GLY A 121 -7.55 14.09 -8.35
C GLY A 121 -8.79 14.83 -8.84
N ALA A 122 -9.84 14.11 -9.24
CA ALA A 122 -11.08 14.69 -9.75
C ALA A 122 -12.11 15.05 -8.66
N ARG A 123 -11.90 14.63 -7.41
CA ARG A 123 -12.86 14.84 -6.32
C ARG A 123 -12.38 15.90 -5.33
N PRO A 124 -13.30 16.69 -4.77
CA PRO A 124 -12.96 17.62 -3.71
C PRO A 124 -12.62 16.87 -2.40
N ASP A 125 -11.79 17.44 -1.56
CA ASP A 125 -11.40 16.84 -0.25
C ASP A 125 -12.59 16.61 0.69
N THR A 126 -13.73 17.25 0.43
CA THR A 126 -14.98 17.05 1.16
C THR A 126 -15.76 15.81 0.71
N ALA A 127 -15.41 15.18 -0.41
CA ALA A 127 -16.04 13.94 -0.86
C ALA A 127 -15.81 12.82 0.17
N ARG A 128 -16.81 11.96 0.33
CA ARG A 128 -16.76 10.81 1.25
C ARG A 128 -17.30 9.58 0.56
N ALA A 129 -16.65 8.45 0.82
CA ALA A 129 -17.12 7.14 0.39
C ALA A 129 -16.90 6.10 1.48
N TYR A 130 -17.69 5.05 1.44
CA TYR A 130 -17.64 3.95 2.38
C TYR A 130 -16.35 3.13 2.23
N HIS A 131 -15.81 2.74 3.39
CA HIS A 131 -14.86 1.65 3.55
C HIS A 131 -15.17 0.96 4.90
N PRO A 132 -15.00 -0.37 5.06
CA PRO A 132 -15.31 -1.08 6.31
C PRO A 132 -14.58 -0.54 7.54
N TYR A 133 -13.43 0.12 7.34
CA TYR A 133 -12.63 0.73 8.41
C TYR A 133 -12.87 2.23 8.56
N GLY A 134 -13.98 2.75 8.04
CA GLY A 134 -14.44 4.13 8.22
C GLY A 134 -14.73 4.87 6.91
N LEU A 135 -15.65 5.86 6.95
CA LEU A 135 -15.87 6.74 5.81
C LEU A 135 -14.60 7.53 5.50
N SER A 136 -14.13 7.42 4.27
CA SER A 136 -12.88 8.00 3.84
C SER A 136 -13.06 9.09 2.78
N ASP A 137 -12.06 9.94 2.67
CA ASP A 137 -11.92 10.95 1.62
C ASP A 137 -11.05 10.44 0.46
N PRO A 138 -10.92 11.18 -0.64
CA PRO A 138 -10.07 10.79 -1.75
C PRO A 138 -8.61 10.51 -1.35
N GLN A 139 -8.04 11.31 -0.42
CA GLN A 139 -6.68 11.08 0.08
C GLN A 139 -6.56 9.76 0.86
N GLY A 140 -7.59 9.38 1.63
CA GLY A 140 -7.61 8.11 2.34
C GLY A 140 -7.65 6.92 1.39
N PHE A 141 -8.45 6.99 0.32
CA PHE A 141 -8.47 5.95 -0.71
C PHE A 141 -7.14 5.86 -1.46
N ALA A 142 -6.50 7.00 -1.76
CA ALA A 142 -5.15 7.00 -2.30
C ALA A 142 -4.15 6.32 -1.35
N ALA A 143 -4.21 6.64 -0.05
CA ALA A 143 -3.35 6.03 0.95
C ALA A 143 -3.58 4.52 1.08
N MET A 144 -4.84 4.06 1.06
CA MET A 144 -5.19 2.63 1.08
C MET A 144 -4.64 1.91 -0.16
N GLY A 145 -4.84 2.45 -1.36
CA GLY A 145 -4.26 1.88 -2.58
C GLY A 145 -2.74 1.80 -2.53
N ILE A 146 -2.06 2.81 -1.99
CA ILE A 146 -0.61 2.79 -1.81
C ILE A 146 -0.17 1.71 -0.81
N VAL A 147 -0.91 1.50 0.30
CA VAL A 147 -0.62 0.40 1.25
C VAL A 147 -0.69 -0.95 0.56
N GLU A 148 -1.77 -1.20 -0.21
CA GLU A 148 -1.93 -2.45 -0.96
C GLU A 148 -0.76 -2.67 -1.93
N ILE A 149 -0.42 -1.65 -2.71
CA ILE A 149 0.72 -1.72 -3.63
C ILE A 149 2.03 -2.01 -2.89
N LEU A 150 2.34 -1.26 -1.83
CA LEU A 150 3.63 -1.35 -1.16
C LEU A 150 3.78 -2.66 -0.39
N VAL A 151 2.77 -3.03 0.40
CA VAL A 151 2.86 -4.17 1.31
C VAL A 151 2.75 -5.48 0.53
N HIS A 152 1.76 -5.61 -0.33
CA HIS A 152 1.63 -6.79 -1.19
C HIS A 152 2.68 -6.82 -2.30
N GLY A 153 3.09 -5.66 -2.81
CA GLY A 153 4.23 -5.60 -3.74
C GLY A 153 5.52 -6.11 -3.11
N ARG A 154 5.78 -5.78 -1.84
CA ARG A 154 6.91 -6.35 -1.10
C ARG A 154 6.78 -7.87 -0.96
N ASP A 155 5.59 -8.38 -0.60
CA ASP A 155 5.33 -9.82 -0.47
C ASP A 155 5.54 -10.53 -1.83
N ILE A 156 5.04 -9.95 -2.93
CA ILE A 156 5.23 -10.47 -4.30
C ILE A 156 6.71 -10.52 -4.67
N LEU A 157 7.43 -9.42 -4.51
CA LEU A 157 8.84 -9.34 -4.89
C LEU A 157 9.72 -10.25 -4.02
N GLU A 158 9.38 -10.44 -2.75
CA GLU A 158 10.01 -11.45 -1.89
C GLU A 158 9.79 -12.87 -2.44
N GLY A 159 8.58 -13.21 -2.86
CA GLY A 159 8.26 -14.50 -3.46
C GLY A 159 8.98 -14.73 -4.79
N LEU A 160 9.10 -13.70 -5.63
CA LEU A 160 9.78 -13.78 -6.93
C LEU A 160 11.30 -13.88 -6.84
N THR A 161 11.92 -13.26 -5.82
CA THR A 161 13.39 -13.09 -5.72
C THR A 161 14.02 -13.83 -4.55
N GLY A 162 13.22 -14.23 -3.56
CA GLY A 162 13.71 -14.71 -2.26
C GLY A 162 14.21 -13.60 -1.33
N ILE A 163 14.12 -12.33 -1.73
CA ILE A 163 14.60 -11.16 -0.96
C ILE A 163 13.50 -10.11 -0.92
N ALA A 164 13.06 -9.78 0.29
CA ALA A 164 12.09 -8.71 0.49
C ALA A 164 12.73 -7.33 0.22
N PRO A 165 12.20 -6.52 -0.71
CA PRO A 165 12.74 -5.20 -0.98
C PRO A 165 12.43 -4.21 0.15
N ASP A 166 13.25 -3.17 0.26
CA ASP A 166 12.89 -2.00 1.05
C ASP A 166 11.75 -1.22 0.39
N LEU A 167 10.85 -0.71 1.21
CA LEU A 167 9.74 0.13 0.74
C LEU A 167 10.23 1.58 0.51
N PRO A 168 9.61 2.33 -0.42
CA PRO A 168 9.88 3.75 -0.60
C PRO A 168 9.57 4.56 0.66
N GLU A 169 10.58 5.16 1.29
CA GLU A 169 10.50 5.83 2.59
C GLU A 169 9.44 6.95 2.62
N GLY A 170 9.46 7.83 1.61
CA GLY A 170 8.53 8.96 1.56
C GLY A 170 7.07 8.56 1.40
N LEU A 171 6.77 7.51 0.63
CA LEU A 171 5.42 6.96 0.49
C LEU A 171 4.99 6.30 1.81
N SER A 172 5.86 5.49 2.41
CA SER A 172 5.60 4.84 3.69
C SER A 172 5.28 5.85 4.80
N ALA A 173 6.02 6.96 4.88
CA ALA A 173 5.77 8.01 5.85
C ALA A 173 4.39 8.65 5.70
N ARG A 174 3.98 9.01 4.48
CA ARG A 174 2.66 9.61 4.21
C ARG A 174 1.51 8.65 4.52
N VAL A 175 1.65 7.39 4.13
CA VAL A 175 0.66 6.35 4.40
C VAL A 175 0.49 6.10 5.90
N LEU A 176 1.60 5.98 6.64
CA LEU A 176 1.55 5.83 8.10
C LEU A 176 0.84 7.01 8.76
N ALA A 177 1.19 8.23 8.40
CA ALA A 177 0.56 9.42 8.96
C ALA A 177 -0.94 9.48 8.67
N ARG A 178 -1.38 9.01 7.49
CA ARG A 178 -2.80 9.06 7.10
C ARG A 178 -3.63 7.93 7.70
N LEU A 179 -3.09 6.72 7.78
CA LEU A 179 -3.87 5.51 8.05
C LEU A 179 -3.57 4.84 9.40
N PHE A 180 -2.45 5.16 10.06
CA PHE A 180 -2.02 4.49 11.29
C PHE A 180 -1.81 5.49 12.44
N PRO A 181 -2.91 6.06 13.02
CA PRO A 181 -2.80 7.09 14.07
C PRO A 181 -2.27 6.55 15.39
N ASP A 182 -2.43 5.25 15.63
CA ASP A 182 -2.15 4.62 16.92
C ASP A 182 -0.76 3.97 16.99
N LEU A 183 0.21 4.54 16.25
CA LEU A 183 1.59 4.07 16.32
C LEU A 183 2.21 4.46 17.67
N PRO A 184 2.93 3.54 18.32
CA PRO A 184 3.68 3.86 19.54
C PRO A 184 4.75 4.92 19.30
N ASP A 185 4.96 5.85 20.26
CA ASP A 185 5.94 6.94 20.15
C ASP A 185 7.34 6.46 19.76
N ARG A 186 7.75 5.30 20.28
CA ARG A 186 9.05 4.69 19.97
C ARG A 186 9.27 4.34 18.48
N THR A 187 8.22 4.36 17.66
CA THR A 187 8.35 4.17 16.19
C THR A 187 8.80 5.46 15.49
N GLY A 188 8.71 6.60 16.16
CA GLY A 188 9.04 7.91 15.59
C GLY A 188 10.50 8.06 15.14
N ASP A 189 11.43 7.33 15.77
CA ASP A 189 12.85 7.38 15.43
C ASP A 189 13.28 6.33 14.39
N LEU A 190 12.35 5.45 13.98
CA LEU A 190 12.64 4.40 13.01
C LEU A 190 12.31 4.83 11.58
N PRO A 191 12.95 4.24 10.55
CA PRO A 191 12.57 4.46 9.17
C PRO A 191 11.09 4.11 8.92
N ALA A 192 10.35 4.99 8.26
CA ALA A 192 8.93 4.80 8.01
C ALA A 192 8.64 3.53 7.20
N ALA A 193 9.52 3.17 6.27
CA ALA A 193 9.45 1.91 5.55
C ALA A 193 9.43 0.69 6.48
N GLN A 194 10.31 0.64 7.48
CA GLN A 194 10.34 -0.43 8.47
C GLN A 194 9.11 -0.42 9.36
N VAL A 195 8.67 0.78 9.79
CA VAL A 195 7.45 0.94 10.60
C VAL A 195 6.22 0.45 9.83
N LEU A 196 6.10 0.73 8.53
CA LEU A 196 4.98 0.25 7.71
C LEU A 196 4.98 -1.29 7.60
N VAL A 197 6.13 -1.90 7.37
CA VAL A 197 6.28 -3.38 7.35
C VAL A 197 5.86 -4.00 8.69
N TRP A 198 6.24 -3.39 9.81
CA TRP A 198 5.83 -3.82 11.14
C TRP A 198 4.34 -3.57 11.41
N ALA A 199 3.83 -2.38 11.09
CA ALA A 199 2.43 -1.99 11.30
C ALA A 199 1.46 -2.93 10.59
N THR A 200 1.89 -3.48 9.46
CA THR A 200 1.16 -4.45 8.64
C THR A 200 1.53 -5.93 8.95
N GLY A 201 2.21 -6.17 10.07
CA GLY A 201 2.43 -7.51 10.62
C GLY A 201 3.44 -8.38 9.86
N ARG A 202 4.40 -7.81 9.12
CA ARG A 202 5.39 -8.55 8.35
C ARG A 202 6.71 -8.78 9.10
N CYS A 203 7.03 -7.97 10.10
CA CYS A 203 8.27 -8.11 10.87
C CYS A 203 8.09 -7.75 12.34
N GLU A 204 9.16 -7.89 13.10
CA GLU A 204 9.35 -7.31 14.43
C GLU A 204 10.21 -6.05 14.33
N LEU A 205 10.09 -5.15 15.30
CA LEU A 205 11.00 -4.02 15.49
C LEU A 205 11.65 -4.09 16.86
N PRO A 206 12.75 -3.37 17.11
CA PRO A 206 13.39 -3.34 18.42
C PRO A 206 12.40 -2.97 19.54
N GLY A 207 12.16 -3.92 20.46
CA GLY A 207 11.21 -3.77 21.55
C GLY A 207 9.72 -3.81 21.17
N LEU A 208 9.38 -4.14 19.92
CA LEU A 208 8.02 -4.30 19.43
C LEU A 208 7.84 -5.65 18.74
N ALA A 209 7.06 -6.55 19.35
CA ALA A 209 6.72 -7.83 18.76
C ALA A 209 5.93 -7.65 17.46
N ARG A 210 5.98 -8.67 16.60
CA ARG A 210 5.19 -8.71 15.36
C ARG A 210 3.70 -8.54 15.64
N ARG A 211 3.03 -7.66 14.91
CA ARG A 211 1.58 -7.47 15.00
C ARG A 211 0.85 -8.64 14.35
N THR A 212 0.07 -9.36 15.13
CA THR A 212 -0.77 -10.48 14.65
C THR A 212 -2.20 -10.04 14.34
N ARG A 213 -2.61 -8.88 14.84
CA ARG A 213 -3.89 -8.23 14.54
C ARG A 213 -3.62 -6.76 14.28
N TRP A 214 -4.01 -6.31 13.11
CA TRP A 214 -3.85 -4.91 12.71
C TRP A 214 -4.93 -4.54 11.70
N ARG A 215 -5.21 -3.29 11.63
CA ARG A 215 -6.00 -2.66 10.56
C ARG A 215 -5.58 -1.20 10.50
N TRP A 216 -5.82 -0.57 9.40
CA TRP A 216 -5.73 0.89 9.32
C TRP A 216 -7.04 1.54 9.76
N ASP A 217 -6.99 2.86 9.94
CA ASP A 217 -8.15 3.70 10.15
C ASP A 217 -8.37 4.57 8.91
N ALA A 218 -9.46 4.32 8.17
CA ALA A 218 -9.80 5.04 6.95
C ALA A 218 -10.48 6.39 7.22
N THR A 219 -10.93 6.67 8.45
CA THR A 219 -11.67 7.88 8.78
C THR A 219 -10.88 9.15 8.51
N VAL A 220 -11.60 10.22 8.15
CA VAL A 220 -11.02 11.57 7.96
C VAL A 220 -10.82 12.22 9.32
N ARG A 221 -9.66 12.88 9.48
CA ARG A 221 -9.26 13.60 10.71
C ARG A 221 -8.95 15.04 10.42
#